data_0449db5c0bcc468699374bbaae67b9b7
#
_entry.id   0449db5c0bcc468699374bbaae67b9b7
#
_cell.length_a   1.000
_cell.length_b   1.000
_cell.length_c   1.000
_cell.angle_alpha   90.00
_cell.angle_beta   90.00
_cell.angle_gamma   90.00
#
_symmetry.space_group_name_H-M   'P 1'
#
loop_
_entity.id
_entity.type
_entity.pdbx_description
1 polymer ?
#
loop_
_entity_poly.entity_id
_entity_poly.type
_entity_poly.pdbx_seq_one_letter_code
_entity_poly.pdbx_strand_id
1 'polypeptide(L)'
;MAKAKFERNKPHVNVGTIGHVDHGKTTLTSALTKVSADKGLGTYISYDQVAKASESQGRRDATKILTIATSHVEYSTTERHYAHVDCPGHADYVKNMITGAAQMDGAILVVSAVDGPMPQTREHILLARQVGVPYIVVAMNKVDMVDDPELLDLVELEVRELLKSYQFPGDDIPVVRGSALKALEGDQSDIGVKAVIKLVEEMDSYIPVPKREIDKPFLMP
;
A
#
# COMPACT_ATOMS: atom_id res chain seq x y z
N MET A 1 -36.29 7.54 -3.04
CA MET A 1 -35.42 8.12 -1.99
C MET A 1 -34.23 8.75 -2.71
N ALA A 2 -34.00 10.05 -2.55
CA ALA A 2 -32.82 10.71 -3.07
C ALA A 2 -31.58 10.16 -2.35
N LYS A 3 -30.57 9.71 -3.11
CA LYS A 3 -29.27 9.34 -2.53
C LYS A 3 -28.71 10.57 -1.81
N ALA A 4 -28.30 10.42 -0.55
CA ALA A 4 -27.63 11.48 0.19
C ALA A 4 -26.43 11.97 -0.65
N LYS A 5 -26.29 13.30 -0.79
CA LYS A 5 -25.16 13.90 -1.49
C LYS A 5 -23.90 13.60 -0.68
N PHE A 6 -22.92 12.95 -1.31
CA PHE A 6 -21.64 12.67 -0.70
C PHE A 6 -20.91 14.01 -0.46
N GLU A 7 -20.73 14.39 0.80
CA GLU A 7 -19.97 15.59 1.17
C GLU A 7 -18.53 15.17 1.50
N ARG A 8 -17.58 15.70 0.72
CA ARG A 8 -16.14 15.50 1.00
C ARG A 8 -15.69 16.45 2.09
N ASN A 9 -15.62 15.95 3.32
CA ASN A 9 -15.19 16.73 4.48
C ASN A 9 -13.67 16.69 4.73
N LYS A 10 -12.94 15.82 4.01
CA LYS A 10 -11.48 15.64 4.13
C LYS A 10 -10.81 15.67 2.77
N PRO A 11 -9.53 16.11 2.69
CA PRO A 11 -8.73 15.93 1.48
C PRO A 11 -8.67 14.47 1.07
N HIS A 12 -8.75 14.21 -0.23
CA HIS A 12 -8.75 12.87 -0.80
C HIS A 12 -7.42 12.58 -1.47
N VAL A 13 -6.80 11.44 -1.11
CA VAL A 13 -5.51 10.99 -1.63
C VAL A 13 -5.65 9.56 -2.14
N ASN A 14 -5.19 9.31 -3.35
CA ASN A 14 -5.15 7.97 -3.93
C ASN A 14 -3.80 7.34 -3.63
N VAL A 15 -3.82 6.20 -2.98
CA VAL A 15 -2.60 5.42 -2.68
C VAL A 15 -2.76 3.98 -3.13
N GLY A 16 -1.68 3.22 -3.14
CA GLY A 16 -1.80 1.79 -3.39
C GLY A 16 -0.57 1.03 -2.91
N THR A 17 -0.76 -0.27 -2.69
CA THR A 17 0.31 -1.20 -2.36
C THR A 17 0.97 -1.74 -3.60
N ILE A 18 2.30 -1.67 -3.66
CA ILE A 18 3.15 -2.26 -4.69
C ILE A 18 4.23 -3.13 -4.04
N GLY A 19 4.85 -4.03 -4.77
CA GLY A 19 5.92 -4.92 -4.29
C GLY A 19 5.72 -6.36 -4.72
N HIS A 20 6.65 -7.22 -4.34
CA HIS A 20 6.69 -8.62 -4.76
C HIS A 20 5.47 -9.42 -4.28
N VAL A 21 5.17 -10.53 -4.97
CA VAL A 21 4.19 -11.52 -4.52
C VAL A 21 4.60 -12.08 -3.15
N ASP A 22 3.63 -12.44 -2.32
CA ASP A 22 3.82 -12.98 -0.96
C ASP A 22 4.51 -12.04 0.05
N HIS A 23 4.85 -10.78 -0.29
CA HIS A 23 5.36 -9.79 0.67
C HIS A 23 4.29 -9.23 1.63
N GLY A 24 3.01 -9.60 1.42
CA GLY A 24 1.92 -9.26 2.34
C GLY A 24 1.19 -7.95 2.01
N LYS A 25 1.14 -7.54 0.73
CA LYS A 25 0.40 -6.34 0.28
C LYS A 25 -1.07 -6.37 0.70
N THR A 26 -1.78 -7.44 0.33
CA THR A 26 -3.21 -7.63 0.65
C THR A 26 -3.44 -7.73 2.16
N THR A 27 -2.52 -8.38 2.89
CA THR A 27 -2.57 -8.45 4.36
C THR A 27 -2.44 -7.06 4.98
N LEU A 28 -1.50 -6.25 4.48
CA LEU A 28 -1.32 -4.87 4.92
C LEU A 28 -2.53 -4.00 4.59
N THR A 29 -3.10 -4.14 3.38
CA THR A 29 -4.32 -3.44 2.98
C THR A 29 -5.48 -3.75 3.95
N SER A 30 -5.68 -5.01 4.31
CA SER A 30 -6.68 -5.41 5.30
C SER A 30 -6.37 -4.83 6.70
N ALA A 31 -5.09 -4.82 7.13
CA ALA A 31 -4.67 -4.25 8.40
C ALA A 31 -4.92 -2.74 8.48
N LEU A 32 -4.68 -2.00 7.40
CA LEU A 32 -4.98 -0.56 7.29
C LEU A 32 -6.47 -0.28 7.48
N THR A 33 -7.36 -1.06 6.83
CA THR A 33 -8.80 -0.91 7.00
C THR A 33 -9.25 -1.26 8.42
N LYS A 34 -8.64 -2.29 9.04
CA LYS A 34 -8.94 -2.67 10.43
C LYS A 34 -8.58 -1.57 11.41
N VAL A 35 -7.37 -1.05 11.35
CA VAL A 35 -6.90 0.02 12.24
C VAL A 35 -7.74 1.29 12.08
N SER A 36 -8.16 1.61 10.86
CA SER A 36 -9.08 2.73 10.61
C SER A 36 -10.47 2.46 11.21
N ALA A 37 -11.00 1.24 11.08
CA ALA A 37 -12.29 0.86 11.64
C ALA A 37 -12.27 0.88 13.19
N ASP A 38 -11.20 0.39 13.80
CA ASP A 38 -11.02 0.39 15.26
C ASP A 38 -11.00 1.83 15.85
N LYS A 39 -10.59 2.81 15.04
CA LYS A 39 -10.66 4.25 15.37
C LYS A 39 -12.01 4.90 14.98
N GLY A 40 -12.96 4.13 14.44
CA GLY A 40 -14.27 4.66 13.98
C GLY A 40 -14.18 5.53 12.71
N LEU A 41 -13.11 5.42 11.93
CA LEU A 41 -12.81 6.25 10.76
C LEU A 41 -13.04 5.53 9.43
N GLY A 42 -13.50 4.28 9.45
CA GLY A 42 -13.72 3.48 8.25
C GLY A 42 -14.43 2.18 8.55
N THR A 43 -14.54 1.32 7.54
CA THR A 43 -15.11 -0.02 7.66
C THR A 43 -14.00 -1.05 7.48
N TYR A 44 -13.94 -2.04 8.37
CA TYR A 44 -13.01 -3.15 8.23
C TYR A 44 -13.36 -4.02 7.02
N ILE A 45 -12.38 -4.29 6.20
CA ILE A 45 -12.47 -5.22 5.06
C ILE A 45 -11.49 -6.35 5.32
N SER A 46 -12.01 -7.58 5.48
CA SER A 46 -11.18 -8.73 5.80
C SER A 46 -10.27 -9.11 4.62
N TYR A 47 -9.16 -9.82 4.92
CA TYR A 47 -8.26 -10.33 3.90
C TYR A 47 -8.99 -11.08 2.78
N ASP A 48 -9.94 -11.98 3.14
CA ASP A 48 -10.72 -12.74 2.18
C ASP A 48 -11.60 -11.85 1.28
N GLN A 49 -12.11 -10.75 1.80
CA GLN A 49 -12.93 -9.82 1.02
C GLN A 49 -12.07 -9.03 0.03
N VAL A 50 -10.88 -8.56 0.45
CA VAL A 50 -9.93 -7.89 -0.44
C VAL A 50 -9.46 -8.86 -1.53
N ALA A 51 -9.11 -10.08 -1.16
CA ALA A 51 -8.67 -11.11 -2.10
C ALA A 51 -9.78 -11.53 -3.08
N LYS A 52 -11.02 -11.73 -2.61
CA LYS A 52 -12.18 -12.08 -3.47
C LYS A 52 -12.60 -10.97 -4.42
N ALA A 53 -12.47 -9.71 -4.04
CA ALA A 53 -12.72 -8.59 -4.95
C ALA A 53 -11.80 -8.64 -6.18
N SER A 54 -10.58 -9.17 -5.99
CA SER A 54 -9.61 -9.45 -7.04
C SER A 54 -9.95 -10.70 -7.88
N GLU A 55 -10.61 -11.72 -7.31
CA GLU A 55 -10.95 -12.97 -7.99
C GLU A 55 -12.09 -12.84 -9.00
N SER A 56 -12.98 -11.85 -8.85
CA SER A 56 -14.16 -11.68 -9.71
C SER A 56 -13.83 -11.46 -11.19
N GLN A 57 -12.57 -11.21 -11.51
CA GLN A 57 -12.06 -10.94 -12.87
C GLN A 57 -11.08 -11.98 -13.44
N GLY A 58 -10.76 -13.10 -12.75
CA GLY A 58 -9.75 -14.03 -13.23
C GLY A 58 -9.83 -15.49 -12.72
N ARG A 59 -9.08 -16.40 -13.37
CA ARG A 59 -9.03 -17.85 -13.08
C ARG A 59 -8.36 -18.13 -11.72
N ARG A 60 -8.90 -19.10 -10.98
CA ARG A 60 -8.33 -19.64 -9.74
C ARG A 60 -7.09 -20.50 -10.00
N ASP A 61 -6.02 -20.26 -9.26
CA ASP A 61 -5.06 -21.30 -8.91
C ASP A 61 -5.45 -21.85 -7.53
N ALA A 62 -5.72 -23.14 -7.42
CA ALA A 62 -6.28 -23.77 -6.22
C ALA A 62 -5.30 -23.86 -5.04
N THR A 63 -4.02 -23.50 -5.24
CA THR A 63 -2.94 -23.68 -4.26
C THR A 63 -2.41 -22.39 -3.64
N LYS A 64 -2.66 -21.21 -4.26
CA LYS A 64 -2.23 -19.91 -3.75
C LYS A 64 -3.29 -18.84 -4.03
N ILE A 65 -3.63 -18.04 -3.02
CA ILE A 65 -4.46 -16.85 -3.21
C ILE A 65 -3.56 -15.75 -3.77
N LEU A 66 -3.63 -15.55 -5.09
CA LEU A 66 -2.92 -14.49 -5.81
C LEU A 66 -3.90 -13.35 -6.10
N THR A 67 -3.50 -12.12 -5.80
CA THR A 67 -4.23 -10.93 -6.25
C THR A 67 -4.04 -10.78 -7.76
N ILE A 68 -5.11 -11.01 -8.53
CA ILE A 68 -5.10 -11.04 -10.00
C ILE A 68 -5.50 -9.68 -10.58
N ALA A 69 -6.53 -9.06 -9.99
CA ALA A 69 -7.01 -7.74 -10.37
C ALA A 69 -6.78 -6.73 -9.24
N THR A 70 -6.80 -5.44 -9.57
CA THR A 70 -6.75 -4.38 -8.56
C THR A 70 -7.99 -4.40 -7.69
N SER A 71 -7.82 -4.43 -6.37
CA SER A 71 -8.91 -4.26 -5.40
C SER A 71 -8.90 -2.82 -4.88
N HIS A 72 -10.07 -2.23 -4.75
CA HIS A 72 -10.23 -0.87 -4.24
C HIS A 72 -10.83 -0.92 -2.84
N VAL A 73 -10.17 -0.29 -1.89
CA VAL A 73 -10.66 -0.12 -0.53
C VAL A 73 -10.55 1.33 -0.11
N GLU A 74 -11.35 1.74 0.86
CA GLU A 74 -11.35 3.10 1.38
C GLU A 74 -11.15 3.07 2.90
N TYR A 75 -10.33 3.99 3.40
CA TYR A 75 -10.15 4.22 4.83
C TYR A 75 -9.79 5.69 5.08
N SER A 76 -9.92 6.12 6.32
CA SER A 76 -9.64 7.50 6.67
C SER A 76 -8.70 7.60 7.86
N THR A 77 -8.02 8.75 7.93
CA THR A 77 -7.35 9.24 9.12
C THR A 77 -8.15 10.40 9.72
N THR A 78 -7.67 11.02 10.78
CA THR A 78 -8.26 12.27 11.28
C THR A 78 -8.18 13.38 10.23
N GLU A 79 -7.12 13.39 9.44
CA GLU A 79 -6.76 14.46 8.51
C GLU A 79 -7.23 14.20 7.07
N ARG A 80 -7.27 12.94 6.62
CA ARG A 80 -7.43 12.58 5.20
C ARG A 80 -8.36 11.39 4.97
N HIS A 81 -8.85 11.32 3.75
CA HIS A 81 -9.54 10.15 3.19
C HIS A 81 -8.67 9.52 2.10
N TYR A 82 -8.42 8.22 2.22
CA TYR A 82 -7.62 7.45 1.28
C TYR A 82 -8.50 6.52 0.44
N ALA A 83 -8.35 6.61 -0.89
CA ALA A 83 -8.72 5.54 -1.80
C ALA A 83 -7.48 4.70 -2.06
N HIS A 84 -7.53 3.43 -1.68
CA HIS A 84 -6.40 2.52 -1.73
C HIS A 84 -6.62 1.45 -2.79
N VAL A 85 -5.62 1.26 -3.63
CA VAL A 85 -5.58 0.25 -4.69
C VAL A 85 -4.61 -0.85 -4.28
N ASP A 86 -5.09 -2.05 -4.02
CA ASP A 86 -4.24 -3.23 -3.82
C ASP A 86 -3.82 -3.78 -5.18
N CYS A 87 -2.53 -3.60 -5.53
CA CYS A 87 -1.98 -4.02 -6.81
C CYS A 87 -1.52 -5.48 -6.78
N PRO A 88 -1.75 -6.24 -7.88
CA PRO A 88 -1.22 -7.58 -8.02
C PRO A 88 0.31 -7.57 -7.99
N GLY A 89 0.91 -8.60 -7.37
CA GLY A 89 2.37 -8.72 -7.25
C GLY A 89 3.01 -9.52 -8.37
N HIS A 90 2.24 -10.28 -9.14
CA HIS A 90 2.77 -11.22 -10.14
C HIS A 90 3.04 -10.54 -11.49
N ALA A 91 4.14 -10.93 -12.15
CA ALA A 91 4.57 -10.36 -13.43
C ALA A 91 3.52 -10.45 -14.55
N ASP A 92 2.69 -11.50 -14.56
CA ASP A 92 1.61 -11.69 -15.55
C ASP A 92 0.53 -10.60 -15.49
N TYR A 93 0.46 -9.85 -14.39
CA TYR A 93 -0.57 -8.82 -14.16
C TYR A 93 -0.04 -7.39 -14.20
N VAL A 94 1.11 -7.18 -14.84
CA VAL A 94 1.76 -5.85 -14.97
C VAL A 94 0.81 -4.81 -15.55
N LYS A 95 -0.06 -5.17 -16.49
CA LYS A 95 -1.07 -4.22 -17.04
C LYS A 95 -2.00 -3.69 -15.96
N ASN A 96 -2.48 -4.54 -15.07
CA ASN A 96 -3.36 -4.15 -13.97
C ASN A 96 -2.62 -3.27 -12.95
N MET A 97 -1.34 -3.58 -12.71
CA MET A 97 -0.48 -2.76 -11.86
C MET A 97 -0.27 -1.37 -12.47
N ILE A 98 0.02 -1.26 -13.77
CA ILE A 98 0.20 0.02 -14.46
C ILE A 98 -1.08 0.86 -14.37
N THR A 99 -2.24 0.27 -14.64
CA THR A 99 -3.53 0.98 -14.58
C THR A 99 -3.83 1.48 -13.16
N GLY A 100 -3.56 0.67 -12.15
CA GLY A 100 -3.72 1.06 -10.74
C GLY A 100 -2.74 2.15 -10.35
N ALA A 101 -1.45 1.98 -10.66
CA ALA A 101 -0.39 2.92 -10.29
C ALA A 101 -0.54 4.29 -10.95
N ALA A 102 -1.05 4.36 -12.18
CA ALA A 102 -1.28 5.63 -12.88
C ALA A 102 -2.30 6.56 -12.19
N GLN A 103 -3.08 6.02 -11.25
CA GLN A 103 -4.08 6.78 -10.50
C GLN A 103 -3.61 7.19 -9.10
N MET A 104 -2.37 6.81 -8.71
CA MET A 104 -1.86 7.02 -7.36
C MET A 104 -1.18 8.37 -7.19
N ASP A 105 -1.52 9.06 -6.11
CA ASP A 105 -0.81 10.25 -5.63
C ASP A 105 0.44 9.85 -4.79
N GLY A 106 0.48 8.59 -4.31
CA GLY A 106 1.61 7.97 -3.64
C GLY A 106 1.47 6.46 -3.57
N ALA A 107 2.56 5.73 -3.34
CA ALA A 107 2.56 4.29 -3.22
C ALA A 107 3.16 3.82 -1.89
N ILE A 108 2.67 2.69 -1.40
CA ILE A 108 3.25 1.94 -0.28
C ILE A 108 4.02 0.77 -0.88
N LEU A 109 5.34 0.84 -0.83
CA LEU A 109 6.20 -0.26 -1.23
C LEU A 109 6.31 -1.27 -0.10
N VAL A 110 5.74 -2.46 -0.30
CA VAL A 110 5.77 -3.54 0.70
C VAL A 110 6.93 -4.47 0.40
N VAL A 111 7.86 -4.58 1.34
CA VAL A 111 9.03 -5.46 1.25
C VAL A 111 9.03 -6.40 2.45
N SER A 112 9.21 -7.70 2.21
CA SER A 112 9.40 -8.67 3.28
C SER A 112 10.78 -8.50 3.91
N ALA A 113 10.83 -8.39 5.24
CA ALA A 113 12.10 -8.34 5.98
C ALA A 113 12.91 -9.64 5.88
N VAL A 114 12.23 -10.77 5.58
CA VAL A 114 12.86 -12.08 5.41
C VAL A 114 13.55 -12.21 4.07
N ASP A 115 12.88 -11.75 3.01
CA ASP A 115 13.29 -11.99 1.63
C ASP A 115 14.07 -10.81 1.03
N GLY A 116 13.91 -9.62 1.62
CA GLY A 116 14.45 -8.38 1.05
C GLY A 116 13.78 -7.97 -0.28
N PRO A 117 14.38 -7.04 -1.04
CA PRO A 117 13.86 -6.63 -2.33
C PRO A 117 14.08 -7.70 -3.41
N MET A 118 12.99 -8.27 -3.89
CA MET A 118 12.92 -9.31 -4.89
C MET A 118 12.79 -8.73 -6.32
N PRO A 119 12.94 -9.53 -7.40
CA PRO A 119 12.88 -9.02 -8.77
C PRO A 119 11.65 -8.18 -9.09
N GLN A 120 10.46 -8.62 -8.69
CA GLN A 120 9.22 -7.85 -8.93
C GLN A 120 9.16 -6.55 -8.09
N THR A 121 9.87 -6.47 -6.98
CA THR A 121 10.03 -5.20 -6.24
C THR A 121 10.70 -4.17 -7.13
N ARG A 122 11.77 -4.55 -7.84
CA ARG A 122 12.51 -3.70 -8.79
C ARG A 122 11.61 -3.27 -9.96
N GLU A 123 10.89 -4.22 -10.54
CA GLU A 123 9.94 -3.96 -11.63
C GLU A 123 8.85 -2.96 -11.22
N HIS A 124 8.26 -3.14 -10.03
CA HIS A 124 7.21 -2.26 -9.54
C HIS A 124 7.71 -0.84 -9.24
N ILE A 125 8.93 -0.68 -8.71
CA ILE A 125 9.54 0.64 -8.51
C ILE A 125 9.77 1.32 -9.86
N LEU A 126 10.31 0.59 -10.84
CA LEU A 126 10.52 1.09 -12.20
C LEU A 126 9.19 1.55 -12.83
N LEU A 127 8.16 0.70 -12.75
CA LEU A 127 6.84 1.01 -13.31
C LEU A 127 6.20 2.21 -12.60
N ALA A 128 6.26 2.27 -11.27
CA ALA A 128 5.78 3.42 -10.50
C ALA A 128 6.44 4.73 -10.96
N ARG A 129 7.77 4.68 -11.21
CA ARG A 129 8.51 5.82 -11.76
C ARG A 129 8.05 6.21 -13.16
N GLN A 130 7.85 5.22 -14.05
CA GLN A 130 7.42 5.46 -15.44
C GLN A 130 6.00 6.02 -15.54
N VAL A 131 5.07 5.56 -14.69
CA VAL A 131 3.68 6.08 -14.70
C VAL A 131 3.54 7.38 -13.89
N GLY A 132 4.63 7.86 -13.27
CA GLY A 132 4.68 9.16 -12.61
C GLY A 132 4.16 9.17 -11.18
N VAL A 133 4.19 8.05 -10.44
CA VAL A 133 3.93 8.05 -8.99
C VAL A 133 4.98 8.92 -8.28
N PRO A 134 4.58 10.02 -7.65
CA PRO A 134 5.54 11.02 -7.17
C PRO A 134 6.17 10.66 -5.82
N TYR A 135 5.46 9.90 -4.97
CA TYR A 135 5.88 9.61 -3.60
C TYR A 135 5.78 8.12 -3.29
N ILE A 136 6.77 7.61 -2.55
CA ILE A 136 6.78 6.23 -2.06
C ILE A 136 7.02 6.26 -0.55
N VAL A 137 6.26 5.46 0.20
CA VAL A 137 6.52 5.13 1.61
C VAL A 137 6.81 3.63 1.67
N VAL A 138 7.77 3.20 2.48
CA VAL A 138 8.15 1.79 2.58
C VAL A 138 7.53 1.16 3.81
N ALA A 139 6.83 0.04 3.62
CA ALA A 139 6.39 -0.86 4.68
C ALA A 139 7.27 -2.11 4.65
N MET A 140 8.24 -2.21 5.56
CA MET A 140 9.02 -3.43 5.78
C MET A 140 8.18 -4.38 6.62
N ASN A 141 7.63 -5.39 5.97
CA ASN A 141 6.68 -6.34 6.55
C ASN A 141 7.34 -7.63 7.02
N LYS A 142 6.63 -8.44 7.81
CA LYS A 142 7.10 -9.72 8.36
C LYS A 142 8.32 -9.57 9.28
N VAL A 143 8.46 -8.46 9.96
CA VAL A 143 9.55 -8.23 10.92
C VAL A 143 9.50 -9.20 12.09
N ASP A 144 8.32 -9.73 12.41
CA ASP A 144 8.11 -10.78 13.41
C ASP A 144 8.80 -12.12 13.11
N MET A 145 9.29 -12.30 11.89
CA MET A 145 10.01 -13.51 11.45
C MET A 145 11.54 -13.33 11.44
N VAL A 146 12.06 -12.18 11.85
CA VAL A 146 13.48 -11.85 11.84
C VAL A 146 13.91 -11.44 13.25
N ASP A 147 14.73 -12.28 13.88
CA ASP A 147 15.20 -12.03 15.24
C ASP A 147 16.45 -11.12 15.30
N ASP A 148 17.17 -11.00 14.18
CA ASP A 148 18.42 -10.24 14.12
C ASP A 148 18.16 -8.79 13.63
N PRO A 149 18.37 -7.77 14.49
CA PRO A 149 18.21 -6.39 14.12
C PRO A 149 19.15 -5.93 12.98
N GLU A 150 20.34 -6.51 12.88
CA GLU A 150 21.33 -6.14 11.85
C GLU A 150 20.82 -6.53 10.45
N LEU A 151 20.08 -7.66 10.34
CA LEU A 151 19.42 -8.05 9.08
C LEU A 151 18.34 -7.06 8.67
N LEU A 152 17.58 -6.53 9.64
CA LEU A 152 16.58 -5.50 9.35
C LEU A 152 17.23 -4.23 8.81
N ASP A 153 18.35 -3.80 9.41
CA ASP A 153 19.09 -2.63 8.96
C ASP A 153 19.68 -2.84 7.56
N LEU A 154 20.18 -4.05 7.27
CA LEU A 154 20.71 -4.41 5.95
C LEU A 154 19.62 -4.36 4.87
N VAL A 155 18.46 -4.96 5.15
CA VAL A 155 17.31 -4.94 4.21
C VAL A 155 16.83 -3.50 3.97
N GLU A 156 16.79 -2.67 5.02
CA GLU A 156 16.41 -1.26 4.87
C GLU A 156 17.42 -0.52 3.98
N LEU A 157 18.72 -0.73 4.20
CA LEU A 157 19.76 -0.12 3.38
C LEU A 157 19.62 -0.54 1.90
N GLU A 158 19.41 -1.83 1.64
CA GLU A 158 19.23 -2.34 0.28
C GLU A 158 18.00 -1.73 -0.41
N VAL A 159 16.89 -1.58 0.30
CA VAL A 159 15.69 -0.92 -0.23
C VAL A 159 15.95 0.56 -0.54
N ARG A 160 16.65 1.29 0.33
CA ARG A 160 17.01 2.69 0.13
C ARG A 160 17.89 2.88 -1.10
N GLU A 161 18.94 2.05 -1.24
CA GLU A 161 19.83 2.05 -2.41
C GLU A 161 19.08 1.71 -3.70
N LEU A 162 18.17 0.74 -3.63
CA LEU A 162 17.33 0.39 -4.76
C LEU A 162 16.44 1.58 -5.19
N LEU A 163 15.79 2.27 -4.26
CA LEU A 163 14.96 3.44 -4.54
C LEU A 163 15.78 4.58 -5.18
N LYS A 164 17.00 4.82 -4.67
CA LYS A 164 17.94 5.80 -5.26
C LYS A 164 18.29 5.44 -6.71
N SER A 165 18.52 4.17 -7.01
CA SER A 165 18.84 3.71 -8.36
C SER A 165 17.73 4.02 -9.38
N TYR A 166 16.49 4.13 -8.92
CA TYR A 166 15.32 4.54 -9.72
C TYR A 166 14.94 6.02 -9.54
N GLN A 167 15.86 6.85 -9.01
CA GLN A 167 15.69 8.30 -8.87
C GLN A 167 14.58 8.71 -7.89
N PHE A 168 14.31 7.91 -6.87
CA PHE A 168 13.55 8.31 -5.70
C PHE A 168 14.51 8.79 -4.59
N PRO A 169 14.10 9.69 -3.69
CA PRO A 169 14.95 10.21 -2.62
C PRO A 169 15.10 9.18 -1.48
N GLY A 170 15.80 8.08 -1.74
CA GLY A 170 15.87 6.90 -0.86
C GLY A 170 16.30 7.19 0.58
N ASP A 171 17.08 8.26 0.84
CA ASP A 171 17.48 8.64 2.19
C ASP A 171 16.33 9.28 2.98
N ASP A 172 15.48 10.05 2.31
CA ASP A 172 14.39 10.82 2.94
C ASP A 172 13.07 10.04 3.01
N ILE A 173 12.98 8.90 2.31
CA ILE A 173 11.77 8.08 2.26
C ILE A 173 11.51 7.43 3.62
N PRO A 174 10.30 7.60 4.20
CA PRO A 174 9.92 6.90 5.43
C PRO A 174 9.92 5.39 5.24
N VAL A 175 10.58 4.68 6.17
CA VAL A 175 10.55 3.22 6.26
C VAL A 175 9.94 2.82 7.59
N VAL A 176 8.84 2.11 7.55
CA VAL A 176 8.16 1.60 8.75
C VAL A 176 8.32 0.08 8.80
N ARG A 177 8.90 -0.40 9.91
CA ARG A 177 9.11 -1.82 10.21
C ARG A 177 7.92 -2.35 10.97
N GLY A 178 7.30 -3.46 10.52
CA GLY A 178 6.14 -4.02 11.18
C GLY A 178 5.73 -5.39 10.67
N SER A 179 4.65 -5.90 11.21
CA SER A 179 3.99 -7.13 10.79
C SER A 179 2.50 -6.86 10.59
N ALA A 180 2.07 -6.92 9.34
CA ALA A 180 0.66 -6.76 9.00
C ALA A 180 -0.21 -7.88 9.61
N LEU A 181 0.35 -9.10 9.76
CA LEU A 181 -0.34 -10.22 10.39
C LEU A 181 -0.57 -9.94 11.89
N LYS A 182 0.46 -9.51 12.62
CA LYS A 182 0.35 -9.13 14.03
C LYS A 182 -0.67 -8.01 14.24
N ALA A 183 -0.69 -7.02 13.33
CA ALA A 183 -1.69 -5.96 13.37
C ALA A 183 -3.12 -6.49 13.17
N LEU A 184 -3.33 -7.44 12.25
CA LEU A 184 -4.62 -8.11 12.06
C LEU A 184 -5.04 -8.95 13.25
N GLU A 185 -4.11 -9.55 13.97
CA GLU A 185 -4.36 -10.27 15.23
C GLU A 185 -4.69 -9.32 16.40
N GLY A 186 -4.49 -8.02 16.22
CA GLY A 186 -4.77 -6.99 17.23
C GLY A 186 -3.62 -6.80 18.22
N ASP A 187 -2.42 -7.28 17.89
CA ASP A 187 -1.21 -7.11 18.70
C ASP A 187 -0.84 -5.62 18.81
N GLN A 188 -0.81 -5.11 20.05
CA GLN A 188 -0.52 -3.71 20.38
C GLN A 188 0.98 -3.40 20.49
N SER A 189 1.85 -4.35 20.10
CA SER A 189 3.30 -4.13 20.08
C SER A 189 3.72 -3.09 19.04
N ASP A 190 4.99 -2.69 19.11
CA ASP A 190 5.56 -1.68 18.20
C ASP A 190 5.65 -2.18 16.75
N ILE A 191 5.65 -3.51 16.53
CA ILE A 191 5.62 -4.13 15.20
C ILE A 191 4.21 -4.49 14.70
N GLY A 192 3.19 -4.45 15.58
CA GLY A 192 1.80 -4.77 15.29
C GLY A 192 0.95 -3.54 14.90
N VAL A 193 -0.12 -3.31 15.65
CA VAL A 193 -1.07 -2.20 15.39
C VAL A 193 -0.37 -0.84 15.39
N LYS A 194 0.60 -0.61 16.30
CA LYS A 194 1.34 0.66 16.34
C LYS A 194 2.17 0.91 15.09
N ALA A 195 2.75 -0.13 14.47
CA ALA A 195 3.47 0.01 13.21
C ALA A 195 2.53 0.46 12.07
N VAL A 196 1.32 -0.11 12.01
CA VAL A 196 0.32 0.29 11.00
C VAL A 196 -0.14 1.74 11.24
N ILE A 197 -0.34 2.15 12.49
CA ILE A 197 -0.66 3.54 12.84
C ILE A 197 0.48 4.46 12.39
N LYS A 198 1.72 4.12 12.71
CA LYS A 198 2.89 4.88 12.28
C LYS A 198 3.00 4.99 10.77
N LEU A 199 2.74 3.90 10.03
CA LEU A 199 2.73 3.92 8.57
C LEU A 199 1.71 4.95 8.03
N VAL A 200 0.52 4.99 8.61
CA VAL A 200 -0.53 5.96 8.24
C VAL A 200 -0.11 7.39 8.55
N GLU A 201 0.52 7.63 9.70
CA GLU A 201 1.07 8.95 10.09
C GLU A 201 2.19 9.41 9.14
N GLU A 202 3.08 8.50 8.75
CA GLU A 202 4.12 8.79 7.75
C GLU A 202 3.51 9.09 6.37
N MET A 203 2.45 8.39 5.97
CA MET A 203 1.71 8.71 4.74
C MET A 203 1.06 10.10 4.82
N ASP A 204 0.45 10.45 5.96
CA ASP A 204 -0.19 11.75 6.17
C ASP A 204 0.84 12.89 6.10
N SER A 205 2.06 12.69 6.58
CA SER A 205 3.11 13.70 6.61
C SER A 205 3.91 13.80 5.30
N TYR A 206 4.26 12.65 4.71
CA TYR A 206 5.18 12.59 3.58
C TYR A 206 4.50 12.75 2.21
N ILE A 207 3.29 12.22 2.02
CA ILE A 207 2.54 12.35 0.77
C ILE A 207 1.72 13.64 0.82
N PRO A 208 2.01 14.67 0.00
CA PRO A 208 1.23 15.91 0.03
C PRO A 208 -0.18 15.70 -0.52
N VAL A 209 -1.12 16.53 -0.10
CA VAL A 209 -2.45 16.57 -0.70
C VAL A 209 -2.31 17.01 -2.17
N PRO A 210 -2.82 16.21 -3.14
CA PRO A 210 -2.67 16.54 -4.55
C PRO A 210 -3.43 17.82 -4.90
N LYS A 211 -2.77 18.73 -5.62
CA LYS A 211 -3.43 19.90 -6.18
C LYS A 211 -4.25 19.47 -7.40
N ARG A 212 -5.58 19.50 -7.27
CA ARG A 212 -6.49 19.17 -8.36
C ARG A 212 -6.99 20.46 -9.03
N GLU A 213 -6.92 20.47 -10.36
CA GLU A 213 -7.38 21.62 -11.18
C GLU A 213 -8.90 21.56 -11.36
N ILE A 214 -9.63 21.91 -10.29
CA ILE A 214 -11.10 21.87 -10.25
C ILE A 214 -11.79 22.90 -11.16
N ASP A 215 -11.06 23.92 -11.59
CA ASP A 215 -11.58 25.01 -12.44
C ASP A 215 -11.44 24.70 -13.95
N LYS A 216 -10.78 23.61 -14.33
CA LYS A 216 -10.67 23.20 -15.73
C LYS A 216 -11.85 22.36 -16.17
N PRO A 217 -12.18 22.36 -17.48
CA PRO A 217 -13.21 21.49 -18.03
C PRO A 217 -12.93 20.01 -17.69
N PHE A 218 -13.99 19.26 -17.41
CA PHE A 218 -13.91 17.84 -17.16
C PHE A 218 -13.29 17.10 -18.35
N LEU A 219 -12.23 16.34 -18.11
CA LEU A 219 -11.58 15.47 -19.09
C LEU A 219 -11.79 14.01 -18.67
N MET A 220 -12.40 13.23 -19.54
CA MET A 220 -12.55 11.79 -19.39
C MET A 220 -11.65 11.13 -20.45
N PRO A 221 -10.58 10.44 -20.05
CA PRO A 221 -9.71 9.71 -20.98
C PRO A 221 -10.39 8.48 -21.56
#